data_edeef5aa6f8d17f98860c4e550de8bfa
#
_entry.id   edeef5aa6f8d17f98860c4e550de8bfa
#
_cell.length_a   1.000
_cell.length_b   1.000
_cell.length_c   1.000
_cell.angle_alpha   90.00
_cell.angle_beta   90.00
_cell.angle_gamma   90.00
#
_symmetry.space_group_name_H-M   'P 1'
#
loop_
_entity.id
_entity.type
_entity.pdbx_description
1 polymer ?
#
loop_
_entity_poly.entity_id
_entity_poly.type
_entity_poly.pdbx_seq_one_letter_code
_entity_poly.pdbx_strand_id
1 'polypeptide(L)'
;NTVEQYYKKIVMFQPIAIEGYPSSLYSLALFLKDAELELNIPITFTSSETLLDYQRDLIEERLGTEIHDRYGMTERTIFLVESHNHAGYYEAPGFSINEYIDDGEICTSLINDAFPMIRYRSNDIMEIEEATDENPQIVVKRVNGRKEDYLHCKDGSRIMRLDFIFKGVKHVKMSQLVQDKEGVLSVRVVPEKDFTDDDRNRIEQNIIARIGAGNIDFRIELITENEIQLTPRGKYKFIINLMNVNRGRGD
;
A
#
# COMPACT_ATOMS: atom_id res chain seq x y z
N ASN A 1 -1.29 29.29 9.05
CA ASN A 1 -1.39 27.85 9.05
C ASN A 1 -0.24 27.22 8.23
N THR A 2 0.43 26.20 8.76
CA THR A 2 1.66 25.65 8.15
C THR A 2 1.38 25.07 6.75
N VAL A 3 0.21 24.47 6.55
CA VAL A 3 -0.15 23.80 5.30
C VAL A 3 -0.45 24.78 4.18
N GLU A 4 -1.08 25.92 4.45
CA GLU A 4 -1.22 26.99 3.46
C GLU A 4 0.13 27.56 2.98
N GLN A 5 1.13 27.53 3.86
CA GLN A 5 2.49 27.94 3.49
C GLN A 5 3.13 26.92 2.54
N TYR A 6 2.91 25.62 2.75
CA TYR A 6 3.36 24.57 1.82
C TYR A 6 2.67 24.71 0.47
N TYR A 7 1.34 24.88 0.45
CA TYR A 7 0.60 25.08 -0.78
C TYR A 7 1.17 26.26 -1.60
N LYS A 8 1.33 27.44 -0.97
CA LYS A 8 1.91 28.63 -1.63
C LYS A 8 3.31 28.36 -2.19
N LYS A 9 4.16 27.62 -1.45
CA LYS A 9 5.50 27.26 -1.91
C LYS A 9 5.45 26.33 -3.11
N ILE A 10 4.57 25.31 -3.11
CA ILE A 10 4.41 24.39 -4.24
C ILE A 10 3.94 25.16 -5.48
N VAL A 11 2.93 26.01 -5.34
CA VAL A 11 2.42 26.83 -6.44
C VAL A 11 3.50 27.77 -7.00
N MET A 12 4.31 28.38 -6.13
CA MET A 12 5.43 29.23 -6.56
C MET A 12 6.56 28.46 -7.23
N PHE A 13 6.84 27.24 -6.76
CA PHE A 13 7.93 26.41 -7.27
C PHE A 13 7.58 25.74 -8.60
N GLN A 14 6.30 25.51 -8.88
CA GLN A 14 5.79 24.87 -10.09
C GLN A 14 6.50 23.54 -10.41
N PRO A 15 6.47 22.54 -9.49
CA PRO A 15 7.15 21.29 -9.73
C PRO A 15 6.52 20.55 -10.92
N ILE A 16 7.37 19.94 -11.75
CA ILE A 16 6.92 19.04 -12.83
C ILE A 16 6.62 17.64 -12.33
N ALA A 17 7.14 17.29 -11.18
CA ALA A 17 6.89 16.02 -10.51
C ALA A 17 6.99 16.17 -8.99
N ILE A 18 6.27 15.31 -8.26
CA ILE A 18 6.38 15.16 -6.81
C ILE A 18 6.62 13.69 -6.48
N GLU A 19 7.41 13.43 -5.46
CA GLU A 19 7.64 12.08 -4.93
C GLU A 19 7.35 12.04 -3.45
N GLY A 20 6.69 10.98 -2.99
CA GLY A 20 6.38 10.81 -1.59
C GLY A 20 5.78 9.44 -1.26
N TYR A 21 5.61 9.20 0.03
CA TYR A 21 4.84 8.04 0.49
C TYR A 21 3.35 8.24 0.17
N PRO A 22 2.62 7.18 -0.22
CA PRO A 22 1.18 7.24 -0.41
C PRO A 22 0.44 7.96 0.72
N SER A 23 0.73 7.61 1.98
CA SER A 23 0.11 8.24 3.15
C SER A 23 0.39 9.74 3.28
N SER A 24 1.60 10.18 2.93
CA SER A 24 2.00 11.58 3.00
C SER A 24 1.32 12.43 1.91
N LEU A 25 1.30 11.91 0.68
CA LEU A 25 0.63 12.58 -0.44
C LEU A 25 -0.89 12.60 -0.26
N TYR A 26 -1.45 11.53 0.29
CA TYR A 26 -2.86 11.47 0.63
C TYR A 26 -3.23 12.50 1.71
N SER A 27 -2.39 12.68 2.74
CA SER A 27 -2.59 13.73 3.75
C SER A 27 -2.58 15.13 3.14
N LEU A 28 -1.72 15.39 2.14
CA LEU A 28 -1.74 16.64 1.38
C LEU A 28 -3.02 16.78 0.57
N ALA A 29 -3.46 15.71 -0.11
CA ALA A 29 -4.68 15.72 -0.91
C ALA A 29 -5.95 15.96 -0.05
N LEU A 30 -6.02 15.35 1.14
CA LEU A 30 -7.09 15.62 2.12
C LEU A 30 -7.13 17.10 2.53
N PHE A 31 -5.96 17.67 2.82
CA PHE A 31 -5.88 19.09 3.14
C PHE A 31 -6.38 19.97 1.98
N LEU A 32 -5.97 19.66 0.76
CA LEU A 32 -6.42 20.41 -0.42
C LEU A 32 -7.93 20.29 -0.59
N LYS A 33 -8.49 19.09 -0.38
CA LYS A 33 -9.94 18.84 -0.39
C LYS A 33 -10.67 19.69 0.67
N ASP A 34 -10.20 19.68 1.92
CA ASP A 34 -10.81 20.44 3.04
C ASP A 34 -10.73 21.96 2.83
N ALA A 35 -9.71 22.42 2.12
CA ALA A 35 -9.50 23.84 1.80
C ALA A 35 -10.10 24.27 0.45
N GLU A 36 -10.76 23.36 -0.27
CA GLU A 36 -11.26 23.57 -1.64
C GLU A 36 -10.17 24.05 -2.61
N LEU A 37 -8.94 23.54 -2.43
CA LEU A 37 -7.77 23.87 -3.24
C LEU A 37 -7.40 22.70 -4.14
N GLU A 38 -6.74 23.03 -5.25
CA GLU A 38 -6.18 22.07 -6.20
C GLU A 38 -4.78 22.50 -6.62
N LEU A 39 -3.97 21.52 -6.97
CA LEU A 39 -2.67 21.71 -7.59
C LEU A 39 -2.73 21.24 -9.05
N ASN A 40 -1.67 21.45 -9.78
CA ASN A 40 -1.47 20.90 -11.12
C ASN A 40 -0.01 20.47 -11.23
N ILE A 41 0.25 19.23 -10.80
CA ILE A 41 1.59 18.62 -10.82
C ILE A 41 1.50 17.44 -11.79
N PRO A 42 2.11 17.50 -12.98
CA PRO A 42 1.89 16.50 -14.04
C PRO A 42 2.11 15.06 -13.61
N ILE A 43 3.11 14.80 -12.78
CA ILE A 43 3.53 13.43 -12.43
C ILE A 43 3.74 13.32 -10.93
N THR A 44 3.23 12.23 -10.35
CA THR A 44 3.50 11.85 -8.96
C THR A 44 4.12 10.45 -8.92
N PHE A 45 5.19 10.31 -8.15
CA PHE A 45 5.77 9.00 -7.85
C PHE A 45 5.49 8.61 -6.42
N THR A 46 4.98 7.38 -6.22
CA THR A 46 4.80 6.79 -4.90
C THR A 46 5.73 5.60 -4.71
N SER A 47 6.05 5.26 -3.47
CA SER A 47 6.83 4.08 -3.14
C SER A 47 6.77 3.74 -1.65
N SER A 48 7.29 2.57 -1.28
CA SER A 48 7.60 2.15 0.10
C SER A 48 6.39 1.87 1.00
N GLU A 49 5.19 2.15 0.58
CA GLU A 49 3.92 1.82 1.22
C GLU A 49 2.96 1.31 0.15
N THR A 50 1.96 0.53 0.55
CA THR A 50 0.89 0.13 -0.38
C THR A 50 0.04 1.34 -0.74
N LEU A 51 -0.07 1.64 -2.03
CA LEU A 51 -1.00 2.64 -2.55
C LEU A 51 -2.39 2.01 -2.65
N LEU A 52 -3.35 2.54 -1.90
CA LEU A 52 -4.74 2.09 -1.91
C LEU A 52 -5.54 2.85 -2.97
N ASP A 53 -6.54 2.20 -3.58
CA ASP A 53 -7.33 2.80 -4.67
C ASP A 53 -7.92 4.16 -4.27
N TYR A 54 -8.52 4.27 -3.08
CA TYR A 54 -9.09 5.53 -2.61
C TYR A 54 -8.04 6.64 -2.37
N GLN A 55 -6.80 6.26 -2.07
CA GLN A 55 -5.70 7.24 -1.94
C GLN A 55 -5.29 7.73 -3.32
N ARG A 56 -5.16 6.82 -4.29
CA ARG A 56 -4.86 7.17 -5.68
C ARG A 56 -5.89 8.16 -6.22
N ASP A 57 -7.17 7.81 -6.12
CA ASP A 57 -8.26 8.63 -6.65
C ASP A 57 -8.21 10.07 -6.10
N LEU A 58 -8.05 10.24 -4.80
CA LEU A 58 -8.01 11.56 -4.19
C LEU A 58 -6.73 12.33 -4.50
N ILE A 59 -5.59 11.66 -4.53
CA ILE A 59 -4.30 12.30 -4.86
C ILE A 59 -4.34 12.80 -6.31
N GLU A 60 -4.77 11.97 -7.25
CA GLU A 60 -4.87 12.34 -8.66
C GLU A 60 -5.83 13.50 -8.87
N GLU A 61 -7.00 13.45 -8.20
CA GLU A 61 -7.99 14.54 -8.26
C GLU A 61 -7.43 15.86 -7.73
N ARG A 62 -6.83 15.86 -6.54
CA ARG A 62 -6.45 17.11 -5.85
C ARG A 62 -5.09 17.65 -6.26
N LEU A 63 -4.18 16.81 -6.69
CA LEU A 63 -2.88 17.25 -7.20
C LEU A 63 -2.88 17.48 -8.72
N GLY A 64 -3.96 17.11 -9.44
CA GLY A 64 -4.05 17.20 -10.89
C GLY A 64 -2.93 16.42 -11.58
N THR A 65 -2.71 15.17 -11.18
CA THR A 65 -1.51 14.39 -11.48
C THR A 65 -1.84 13.00 -11.99
N GLU A 66 -0.90 12.36 -12.68
CA GLU A 66 -0.89 10.93 -12.92
C GLU A 66 0.09 10.26 -11.94
N ILE A 67 -0.35 9.26 -11.19
CA ILE A 67 0.50 8.54 -10.24
C ILE A 67 1.16 7.35 -10.91
N HIS A 68 2.46 7.24 -10.75
CA HIS A 68 3.25 6.05 -11.08
C HIS A 68 3.86 5.48 -9.79
N ASP A 69 3.33 4.32 -9.38
CA ASP A 69 3.85 3.64 -8.20
C ASP A 69 5.14 2.88 -8.51
N ARG A 70 6.00 2.77 -7.50
CA ARG A 70 7.29 2.09 -7.62
C ARG A 70 7.50 1.16 -6.44
N TYR A 71 7.98 -0.02 -6.73
CA TYR A 71 8.41 -0.97 -5.73
C TYR A 71 9.93 -1.15 -5.79
N GLY A 72 10.57 -1.19 -4.65
CA GLY A 72 12.00 -1.44 -4.56
C GLY A 72 12.47 -1.70 -3.14
N MET A 73 13.63 -2.33 -3.04
CA MET A 73 14.26 -2.65 -1.76
C MET A 73 15.46 -1.75 -1.49
N THR A 74 15.67 -1.43 -0.22
CA THR A 74 16.86 -0.67 0.24
C THR A 74 18.15 -1.39 -0.12
N GLU A 75 18.14 -2.71 -0.17
CA GLU A 75 19.21 -3.60 -0.58
C GLU A 75 19.58 -3.49 -2.06
N ARG A 76 18.77 -2.79 -2.85
CA ARG A 76 18.91 -2.61 -4.30
C ARG A 76 18.94 -3.92 -5.08
N THR A 77 18.15 -4.88 -4.62
CA THR A 77 18.05 -6.21 -5.25
C THR A 77 16.98 -6.28 -6.32
N ILE A 78 15.95 -5.43 -6.24
CA ILE A 78 14.88 -5.32 -7.23
C ILE A 78 14.37 -3.88 -7.30
N PHE A 79 13.97 -3.45 -8.49
CA PHE A 79 13.25 -2.20 -8.70
C PHE A 79 12.20 -2.39 -9.81
N LEU A 80 10.95 -2.15 -9.45
CA LEU A 80 9.80 -2.23 -10.34
C LEU A 80 9.17 -0.85 -10.52
N VAL A 81 8.71 -0.58 -11.72
CA VAL A 81 8.02 0.67 -12.09
C VAL A 81 6.65 0.32 -12.63
N GLU A 82 5.63 0.97 -12.12
CA GLU A 82 4.26 0.78 -12.61
C GLU A 82 4.16 1.04 -14.10
N SER A 83 3.42 0.19 -14.79
CA SER A 83 3.16 0.33 -16.23
C SER A 83 2.30 1.56 -16.52
N HIS A 84 2.45 2.13 -17.70
CA HIS A 84 1.73 3.33 -18.11
C HIS A 84 0.18 3.19 -18.09
N ASN A 85 -0.32 1.98 -18.29
CA ASN A 85 -1.75 1.69 -18.21
C ASN A 85 -2.21 1.20 -16.83
N HIS A 86 -1.35 1.31 -15.80
CA HIS A 86 -1.62 0.86 -14.43
C HIS A 86 -2.01 -0.62 -14.27
N ALA A 87 -1.66 -1.46 -15.27
CA ALA A 87 -2.00 -2.88 -15.27
C ALA A 87 -1.05 -3.76 -14.42
N GLY A 88 0.07 -3.21 -13.99
CA GLY A 88 1.10 -3.89 -13.20
C GLY A 88 2.43 -3.17 -13.29
N TYR A 89 3.52 -3.89 -13.01
CA TYR A 89 4.85 -3.33 -12.92
C TYR A 89 5.81 -4.03 -13.88
N TYR A 90 6.71 -3.24 -14.46
CA TYR A 90 7.86 -3.72 -15.23
C TYR A 90 9.13 -3.67 -14.39
N GLU A 91 10.03 -4.61 -14.63
CA GLU A 91 11.37 -4.56 -14.07
C GLU A 91 12.18 -3.42 -14.68
N ALA A 92 12.91 -2.68 -13.85
CA ALA A 92 13.84 -1.67 -14.31
C ALA A 92 15.02 -2.36 -15.05
N PRO A 93 15.24 -2.10 -16.34
CA PRO A 93 16.27 -2.79 -17.12
C PRO A 93 17.66 -2.60 -16.53
N GLY A 94 18.42 -3.69 -16.39
CA GLY A 94 19.80 -3.64 -15.89
C GLY A 94 19.95 -3.39 -14.40
N PHE A 95 18.86 -3.34 -13.63
CA PHE A 95 18.92 -3.15 -12.19
C PHE A 95 19.24 -4.44 -11.43
N SER A 96 18.59 -5.53 -11.82
CA SER A 96 18.72 -6.85 -11.19
C SER A 96 18.38 -7.97 -12.16
N ILE A 97 18.68 -9.22 -11.75
CA ILE A 97 18.16 -10.44 -12.34
C ILE A 97 17.19 -11.03 -11.32
N ASN A 98 15.94 -11.23 -11.72
CA ASN A 98 14.87 -11.66 -10.85
C ASN A 98 14.36 -13.04 -11.25
N GLU A 99 14.21 -13.92 -10.27
CA GLU A 99 13.66 -15.27 -10.39
C GLU A 99 12.39 -15.31 -9.55
N TYR A 100 11.24 -15.41 -10.18
CA TYR A 100 9.95 -15.49 -9.48
C TYR A 100 9.64 -16.95 -9.14
N ILE A 101 9.25 -17.18 -7.90
CA ILE A 101 8.90 -18.48 -7.36
C ILE A 101 7.53 -18.43 -6.69
N ASP A 102 6.89 -19.55 -6.48
CA ASP A 102 5.51 -19.65 -5.96
C ASP A 102 5.26 -18.81 -4.70
N ASP A 103 6.28 -18.60 -3.88
CA ASP A 103 6.15 -17.93 -2.60
C ASP A 103 7.06 -16.70 -2.45
N GLY A 104 7.38 -16.00 -3.53
CA GLY A 104 8.16 -14.76 -3.51
C GLY A 104 9.08 -14.60 -4.70
N GLU A 105 10.18 -13.89 -4.49
CA GLU A 105 11.20 -13.66 -5.51
C GLU A 105 12.61 -13.88 -4.95
N ILE A 106 13.52 -14.25 -5.85
CA ILE A 106 14.95 -14.34 -5.61
C ILE A 106 15.64 -13.37 -6.55
N CYS A 107 16.35 -12.40 -6.01
CA CYS A 107 16.93 -11.31 -6.79
C CYS A 107 18.45 -11.26 -6.68
N THR A 108 19.12 -10.99 -7.81
CA THR A 108 20.55 -10.72 -7.85
C THR A 108 20.76 -9.28 -8.30
N SER A 109 21.35 -8.46 -7.44
CA SER A 109 21.65 -7.06 -7.75
C SER A 109 22.73 -6.94 -8.82
N LEU A 110 22.53 -6.07 -9.79
CA LEU A 110 23.53 -5.73 -10.80
C LEU A 110 24.17 -4.36 -10.57
N ILE A 111 23.68 -3.60 -9.57
CA ILE A 111 24.08 -2.20 -9.33
C ILE A 111 24.66 -1.95 -7.94
N ASN A 112 24.73 -2.96 -7.08
CA ASN A 112 25.27 -2.81 -5.72
C ASN A 112 26.66 -3.46 -5.63
N ASP A 113 27.66 -2.79 -6.16
CA ASP A 113 29.04 -3.28 -6.18
C ASP A 113 29.69 -3.32 -4.79
N ALA A 114 29.25 -2.44 -3.87
CA ALA A 114 29.82 -2.37 -2.52
C ALA A 114 29.38 -3.53 -1.63
N PHE A 115 28.17 -4.04 -1.85
CA PHE A 115 27.63 -5.19 -1.14
C PHE A 115 26.76 -6.00 -2.11
N PRO A 116 27.36 -6.82 -2.97
CA PRO A 116 26.61 -7.55 -3.99
C PRO A 116 25.74 -8.62 -3.35
N MET A 117 24.43 -8.48 -3.54
CA MET A 117 23.43 -9.45 -3.12
C MET A 117 23.21 -10.43 -4.27
N ILE A 118 23.64 -11.67 -4.10
CA ILE A 118 23.47 -12.74 -5.09
C ILE A 118 22.40 -13.68 -4.58
N ARG A 119 21.35 -13.91 -5.40
CA ARG A 119 20.21 -14.77 -5.08
C ARG A 119 19.59 -14.46 -3.71
N TYR A 120 19.43 -13.19 -3.44
CA TYR A 120 18.76 -12.71 -2.24
C TYR A 120 17.26 -12.99 -2.32
N ARG A 121 16.73 -13.72 -1.34
CA ARG A 121 15.30 -14.00 -1.25
C ARG A 121 14.63 -12.99 -0.34
N SER A 122 13.61 -12.31 -0.85
CA SER A 122 12.77 -11.46 -0.03
C SER A 122 11.63 -12.23 0.62
N ASN A 123 10.90 -11.56 1.50
CA ASN A 123 9.65 -12.05 2.07
C ASN A 123 8.42 -11.38 1.45
N ASP A 124 8.60 -10.64 0.36
CA ASP A 124 7.51 -10.01 -0.33
C ASP A 124 6.84 -11.00 -1.29
N ILE A 125 5.54 -10.89 -1.47
CA ILE A 125 4.75 -11.78 -2.32
C ILE A 125 4.30 -10.99 -3.53
N MET A 126 4.60 -11.51 -4.70
CA MET A 126 4.26 -10.92 -5.99
C MET A 126 3.27 -11.81 -6.74
N GLU A 127 2.31 -11.19 -7.37
CA GLU A 127 1.45 -11.81 -8.37
C GLU A 127 2.06 -11.56 -9.74
N ILE A 128 2.44 -12.63 -10.44
CA ILE A 128 3.12 -12.54 -11.73
C ILE A 128 2.11 -12.83 -12.84
N GLU A 129 2.19 -12.07 -13.91
CA GLU A 129 1.52 -12.36 -15.17
C GLU A 129 2.52 -12.99 -16.13
N GLU A 130 2.16 -14.14 -16.71
CA GLU A 130 3.04 -14.80 -17.68
C GLU A 130 3.25 -13.91 -18.92
N ALA A 131 4.48 -13.92 -19.42
CA ALA A 131 4.80 -13.24 -20.67
C ALA A 131 3.97 -13.82 -21.81
N THR A 132 3.39 -12.94 -22.62
CA THR A 132 2.65 -13.31 -23.84
C THR A 132 3.46 -12.89 -25.06
N ASP A 133 3.11 -13.44 -26.24
CA ASP A 133 3.74 -13.02 -27.52
C ASP A 133 3.56 -11.52 -27.77
N GLU A 134 2.47 -10.93 -27.28
CA GLU A 134 2.18 -9.49 -27.39
C GLU A 134 2.91 -8.65 -26.34
N ASN A 135 3.24 -9.26 -25.20
CA ASN A 135 4.00 -8.63 -24.12
C ASN A 135 5.07 -9.59 -23.60
N PRO A 136 6.26 -9.61 -24.24
CA PRO A 136 7.32 -10.58 -23.91
C PRO A 136 8.04 -10.28 -22.58
N GLN A 137 7.68 -9.21 -21.88
CA GLN A 137 8.21 -8.91 -20.56
C GLN A 137 7.39 -9.60 -19.49
N ILE A 138 8.06 -10.14 -18.46
CA ILE A 138 7.38 -10.58 -17.26
C ILE A 138 6.84 -9.33 -16.57
N VAL A 139 5.54 -9.32 -16.34
CA VAL A 139 4.87 -8.24 -15.64
C VAL A 139 4.54 -8.72 -14.24
N VAL A 140 5.03 -8.02 -13.24
CA VAL A 140 4.55 -8.19 -11.88
C VAL A 140 3.20 -7.48 -11.81
N LYS A 141 2.12 -8.24 -11.79
CA LYS A 141 0.78 -7.69 -11.78
C LYS A 141 0.52 -6.89 -10.51
N ARG A 142 1.03 -7.37 -9.38
CA ARG A 142 0.87 -6.72 -8.09
C ARG A 142 1.91 -7.18 -7.08
N VAL A 143 2.32 -6.26 -6.22
CA VAL A 143 3.05 -6.58 -4.99
C VAL A 143 2.02 -6.69 -3.86
N ASN A 144 1.83 -7.91 -3.34
CA ASN A 144 0.79 -8.22 -2.36
C ASN A 144 1.20 -7.93 -0.90
N GLY A 145 2.39 -7.35 -0.71
CA GLY A 145 2.97 -7.10 0.61
C GLY A 145 3.80 -8.30 1.09
N ARG A 146 4.09 -8.33 2.38
CA ARG A 146 4.99 -9.33 2.98
C ARG A 146 4.24 -10.59 3.38
N LYS A 147 4.96 -11.71 3.40
CA LYS A 147 4.45 -12.99 3.93
C LYS A 147 3.87 -12.89 5.34
N GLU A 148 4.31 -11.91 6.12
CA GLU A 148 3.80 -11.66 7.46
C GLU A 148 2.52 -10.80 7.48
N ASP A 149 2.17 -10.16 6.36
CA ASP A 149 1.04 -9.22 6.25
C ASP A 149 -0.23 -9.93 5.75
N TYR A 150 -0.59 -11.05 6.38
CA TYR A 150 -1.83 -11.77 6.12
C TYR A 150 -2.67 -11.88 7.39
N LEU A 151 -3.97 -12.10 7.22
CA LEU A 151 -4.86 -12.46 8.32
C LEU A 151 -4.94 -13.97 8.47
N HIS A 152 -4.93 -14.42 9.70
CA HIS A 152 -5.24 -15.80 10.07
C HIS A 152 -6.73 -15.93 10.33
N CYS A 153 -7.39 -16.77 9.57
CA CYS A 153 -8.81 -17.08 9.73
C CYS A 153 -9.04 -18.25 10.68
N LYS A 154 -10.28 -18.43 11.15
CA LYS A 154 -10.68 -19.50 12.07
C LYS A 154 -10.49 -20.92 11.48
N ASP A 155 -10.60 -21.07 10.17
CA ASP A 155 -10.39 -22.32 9.46
C ASP A 155 -8.91 -22.63 9.18
N GLY A 156 -7.98 -21.80 9.68
CA GLY A 156 -6.56 -21.91 9.45
C GLY A 156 -6.08 -21.34 8.11
N SER A 157 -6.98 -20.84 7.29
CA SER A 157 -6.61 -20.17 6.04
C SER A 157 -5.92 -18.83 6.31
N ARG A 158 -5.11 -18.39 5.33
CA ARG A 158 -4.41 -17.11 5.36
C ARG A 158 -4.90 -16.24 4.22
N ILE A 159 -5.40 -15.07 4.55
CA ILE A 159 -5.94 -14.13 3.57
C ILE A 159 -4.98 -12.96 3.40
N MET A 160 -4.57 -12.76 2.17
CA MET A 160 -3.79 -11.60 1.71
C MET A 160 -4.68 -10.65 0.92
N ARG A 161 -4.13 -9.52 0.48
CA ARG A 161 -4.83 -8.50 -0.31
C ARG A 161 -6.06 -7.96 0.42
N LEU A 162 -5.78 -7.38 1.54
CA LEU A 162 -6.80 -6.84 2.43
C LEU A 162 -7.23 -5.41 2.04
N ASP A 163 -6.59 -4.84 1.02
CA ASP A 163 -6.98 -3.61 0.33
C ASP A 163 -8.44 -3.65 -0.13
N PHE A 164 -8.92 -4.81 -0.56
CA PHE A 164 -10.31 -5.00 -0.97
C PHE A 164 -11.36 -4.69 0.12
N ILE A 165 -10.97 -4.71 1.39
CA ILE A 165 -11.88 -4.35 2.48
C ILE A 165 -12.40 -2.92 2.33
N PHE A 166 -11.59 -2.03 1.76
CA PHE A 166 -11.95 -0.64 1.56
C PHE A 166 -12.38 -0.31 0.11
N LYS A 167 -12.58 -1.31 -0.74
CA LYS A 167 -13.00 -1.09 -2.12
C LYS A 167 -14.38 -0.44 -2.19
N GLY A 168 -14.45 0.73 -2.83
CA GLY A 168 -15.69 1.48 -3.00
C GLY A 168 -16.20 2.15 -1.72
N VAL A 169 -15.41 2.18 -0.65
CA VAL A 169 -15.64 3.00 0.54
C VAL A 169 -15.13 4.40 0.26
N LYS A 170 -15.89 5.43 0.62
CA LYS A 170 -15.55 6.81 0.25
C LYS A 170 -15.05 7.56 1.48
N HIS A 171 -15.60 7.84 2.44
CA HIS A 171 -15.32 8.83 3.49
C HIS A 171 -14.34 8.31 4.57
N VAL A 172 -13.23 7.73 4.13
CA VAL A 172 -12.18 7.20 5.01
C VAL A 172 -10.93 8.03 4.87
N LYS A 173 -10.51 8.66 5.94
CA LYS A 173 -9.27 9.45 6.01
C LYS A 173 -8.03 8.55 6.13
N MET A 174 -8.08 7.57 7.01
CA MET A 174 -7.03 6.55 7.19
C MET A 174 -7.68 5.25 7.66
N SER A 175 -7.02 4.13 7.40
CA SER A 175 -7.49 2.83 7.85
C SER A 175 -6.33 1.93 8.26
N GLN A 176 -6.56 1.02 9.21
CA GLN A 176 -5.55 0.07 9.67
C GLN A 176 -6.22 -1.21 10.11
N LEU A 177 -5.68 -2.33 9.69
CA LEU A 177 -6.12 -3.66 10.06
C LEU A 177 -5.19 -4.22 11.14
N VAL A 178 -5.72 -4.59 12.28
CA VAL A 178 -4.93 -5.11 13.39
C VAL A 178 -5.44 -6.49 13.78
N GLN A 179 -4.54 -7.45 13.79
CA GLN A 179 -4.81 -8.81 14.26
C GLN A 179 -3.84 -9.18 15.38
N ASP A 180 -4.36 -9.41 16.58
CA ASP A 180 -3.63 -9.87 17.75
C ASP A 180 -3.94 -11.33 18.10
N LYS A 181 -5.04 -11.86 17.56
CA LYS A 181 -5.50 -13.22 17.76
C LYS A 181 -6.03 -13.83 16.47
N GLU A 182 -5.79 -15.12 16.28
CA GLU A 182 -6.32 -15.88 15.15
C GLU A 182 -7.85 -15.80 15.10
N GLY A 183 -8.37 -15.54 13.89
CA GLY A 183 -9.80 -15.41 13.66
C GLY A 183 -10.45 -14.15 14.21
N VAL A 184 -9.69 -13.16 14.71
CA VAL A 184 -10.21 -11.89 15.23
C VAL A 184 -9.51 -10.73 14.54
N LEU A 185 -10.29 -9.76 14.04
CA LEU A 185 -9.79 -8.59 13.31
C LEU A 185 -10.35 -7.30 13.88
N SER A 186 -9.49 -6.36 14.19
CA SER A 186 -9.86 -4.97 14.43
C SER A 186 -9.64 -4.14 13.16
N VAL A 187 -10.72 -3.60 12.61
CA VAL A 187 -10.71 -2.69 11.46
C VAL A 187 -10.77 -1.27 12.00
N ARG A 188 -9.65 -0.60 12.05
CA ARG A 188 -9.53 0.77 12.55
C ARG A 188 -9.73 1.75 11.43
N VAL A 189 -10.62 2.69 11.60
CA VAL A 189 -10.98 3.69 10.61
C VAL A 189 -10.89 5.07 11.22
N VAL A 190 -10.11 5.94 10.62
CA VAL A 190 -10.18 7.38 10.86
C VAL A 190 -11.18 7.94 9.86
N PRO A 191 -12.37 8.35 10.32
CA PRO A 191 -13.43 8.79 9.41
C PRO A 191 -13.19 10.21 8.90
N GLU A 192 -13.68 10.53 7.71
CA GLU A 192 -13.99 11.88 7.28
C GLU A 192 -15.32 12.35 7.88
N LYS A 193 -15.64 13.65 7.73
CA LYS A 193 -16.88 14.24 8.29
C LYS A 193 -18.15 13.58 7.77
N ASP A 194 -18.09 13.09 6.51
CA ASP A 194 -19.24 12.51 5.81
C ASP A 194 -19.28 10.97 5.91
N PHE A 195 -18.51 10.37 6.79
CA PHE A 195 -18.54 8.93 7.05
C PHE A 195 -19.91 8.53 7.61
N THR A 196 -20.54 7.54 6.97
CA THR A 196 -21.90 7.11 7.26
C THR A 196 -22.00 5.63 7.58
N ASP A 197 -23.20 5.19 7.97
CA ASP A 197 -23.48 3.75 8.12
C ASP A 197 -23.38 2.99 6.78
N ASP A 198 -23.56 3.65 5.64
CA ASP A 198 -23.36 3.03 4.33
C ASP A 198 -21.88 2.68 4.09
N ASP A 199 -20.97 3.55 4.51
CA ASP A 199 -19.51 3.27 4.45
C ASP A 199 -19.16 2.10 5.35
N ARG A 200 -19.69 2.08 6.57
CA ARG A 200 -19.52 0.96 7.52
C ARG A 200 -20.05 -0.35 6.94
N ASN A 201 -21.29 -0.35 6.43
CA ASN A 201 -21.91 -1.52 5.82
C ASN A 201 -21.11 -2.02 4.61
N ARG A 202 -20.54 -1.12 3.81
CA ARG A 202 -19.69 -1.49 2.68
C ARG A 202 -18.41 -2.21 3.16
N ILE A 203 -17.75 -1.72 4.20
CA ILE A 203 -16.60 -2.39 4.80
C ILE A 203 -16.98 -3.81 5.28
N GLU A 204 -18.09 -3.95 5.99
CA GLU A 204 -18.58 -5.25 6.47
C GLU A 204 -18.85 -6.23 5.32
N GLN A 205 -19.56 -5.77 4.28
CA GLN A 205 -19.82 -6.58 3.08
C GLN A 205 -18.52 -7.02 2.40
N ASN A 206 -17.55 -6.13 2.26
CA ASN A 206 -16.27 -6.43 1.65
C ASN A 206 -15.48 -7.47 2.47
N ILE A 207 -15.50 -7.38 3.81
CA ILE A 207 -14.89 -8.37 4.70
C ILE A 207 -15.53 -9.74 4.48
N ILE A 208 -16.87 -9.80 4.50
CA ILE A 208 -17.62 -11.05 4.31
C ILE A 208 -17.35 -11.66 2.92
N ALA A 209 -17.36 -10.82 1.89
CA ALA A 209 -17.12 -11.25 0.52
C ALA A 209 -15.67 -11.76 0.31
N ARG A 210 -14.69 -11.16 1.01
CA ARG A 210 -13.27 -11.52 0.85
C ARG A 210 -12.86 -12.71 1.70
N ILE A 211 -13.36 -12.80 2.93
CA ILE A 211 -12.89 -13.75 3.95
C ILE A 211 -13.88 -14.89 4.14
N GLY A 212 -15.15 -14.66 3.87
CA GLY A 212 -16.23 -15.60 4.12
C GLY A 212 -16.97 -15.30 5.44
N ALA A 213 -18.28 -15.50 5.41
CA ALA A 213 -19.12 -15.30 6.59
C ALA A 213 -18.71 -16.27 7.73
N GLY A 214 -18.47 -15.71 8.91
CA GLY A 214 -18.14 -16.51 10.11
C GLY A 214 -16.69 -16.98 10.21
N ASN A 215 -15.87 -16.77 9.18
CA ASN A 215 -14.46 -17.21 9.18
C ASN A 215 -13.53 -16.24 9.94
N ILE A 216 -14.00 -15.04 10.23
CA ILE A 216 -13.33 -14.07 11.09
C ILE A 216 -14.35 -13.30 11.91
N ASP A 217 -14.08 -13.09 13.20
CA ASP A 217 -14.80 -12.13 14.01
C ASP A 217 -14.15 -10.77 13.82
N PHE A 218 -14.90 -9.77 13.45
CA PHE A 218 -14.34 -8.44 13.23
C PHE A 218 -15.14 -7.36 13.96
N ARG A 219 -14.45 -6.28 14.26
CA ARG A 219 -15.05 -5.04 14.78
C ARG A 219 -14.50 -3.85 13.99
N ILE A 220 -15.36 -2.90 13.67
CA ILE A 220 -14.99 -1.64 13.05
C ILE A 220 -14.92 -0.57 14.17
N GLU A 221 -13.72 -0.05 14.37
CA GLU A 221 -13.41 0.96 15.38
C GLU A 221 -13.17 2.30 14.70
N LEU A 222 -13.97 3.30 15.01
CA LEU A 222 -13.70 4.67 14.61
C LEU A 222 -12.67 5.25 15.58
N ILE A 223 -11.54 5.65 15.05
CA ILE A 223 -10.40 6.17 15.83
C ILE A 223 -9.97 7.54 15.32
N THR A 224 -9.09 8.19 16.05
CA THR A 224 -8.42 9.43 15.64
C THR A 224 -7.08 9.12 14.94
N GLU A 225 -6.53 10.09 14.20
CA GLU A 225 -5.24 9.94 13.52
C GLU A 225 -4.09 9.58 14.46
N ASN A 226 -4.13 10.12 15.71
CA ASN A 226 -3.09 9.86 16.69
C ASN A 226 -3.09 8.41 17.23
N GLU A 227 -4.15 7.64 16.99
CA GLU A 227 -4.27 6.24 17.38
C GLU A 227 -3.80 5.27 16.29
N ILE A 228 -3.47 5.79 15.10
CA ILE A 228 -2.82 5.01 14.04
C ILE A 228 -1.42 4.61 14.49
N GLN A 229 -1.14 3.32 14.43
CA GLN A 229 0.17 2.78 14.79
C GLN A 229 1.16 2.93 13.64
N LEU A 230 2.27 3.59 13.90
CA LEU A 230 3.38 3.69 12.96
C LEU A 230 4.47 2.66 13.31
N THR A 231 5.26 2.30 12.32
CA THR A 231 6.47 1.50 12.56
C THR A 231 7.48 2.30 13.42
N PRO A 232 8.49 1.63 14.03
CA PRO A 232 9.54 2.34 14.78
C PRO A 232 10.29 3.41 13.97
N ARG A 233 10.24 3.31 12.62
CA ARG A 233 10.82 4.30 11.69
C ARG A 233 9.82 5.37 11.26
N GLY A 234 8.63 5.44 11.88
CA GLY A 234 7.59 6.43 11.58
C GLY A 234 6.80 6.17 10.29
N LYS A 235 6.93 4.99 9.67
CA LYS A 235 6.16 4.64 8.47
C LYS A 235 4.78 4.12 8.84
N TYR A 236 3.79 4.51 8.04
CA TYR A 236 2.48 3.91 8.08
C TYR A 236 2.52 2.43 7.64
N LYS A 237 1.73 1.60 8.30
CA LYS A 237 1.55 0.19 7.95
C LYS A 237 0.06 -0.13 7.97
N PHE A 238 -0.48 -0.55 6.82
CA PHE A 238 -1.91 -0.85 6.66
C PHE A 238 -2.34 -2.08 7.47
N ILE A 239 -1.48 -3.11 7.50
CA ILE A 239 -1.76 -4.36 8.22
C ILE A 239 -0.76 -4.51 9.36
N ILE A 240 -1.26 -4.71 10.57
CA ILE A 240 -0.46 -5.01 11.76
C ILE A 240 -0.86 -6.39 12.28
N ASN A 241 0.02 -7.36 12.09
CA ASN A 241 -0.14 -8.69 12.66
C ASN A 241 0.77 -8.82 13.89
N LEU A 242 0.14 -8.84 15.07
CA LEU A 242 0.82 -8.93 16.37
C LEU A 242 1.09 -10.37 16.81
N MET A 243 0.52 -11.36 16.13
CA MET A 243 0.69 -12.77 16.50
C MET A 243 2.12 -13.26 16.30
N ASN A 244 2.83 -12.71 15.31
CA ASN A 244 4.21 -13.08 15.02
C ASN A 244 5.22 -12.47 16.00
N VAL A 245 4.87 -11.40 16.69
CA VAL A 245 5.73 -10.76 17.71
C VAL A 245 5.90 -11.63 18.95
N ASN A 246 4.91 -12.47 19.26
CA ASN A 246 4.92 -13.35 20.42
C ASN A 246 5.63 -14.69 20.17
N ARG A 247 5.90 -15.09 18.93
CA ARG A 247 6.63 -16.31 18.60
C ARG A 247 8.16 -16.18 18.65
N GLY A 248 8.69 -14.95 18.64
CA GLY A 248 10.13 -14.67 18.68
C GLY A 248 10.70 -14.40 20.09
N ARG A 249 9.93 -14.60 21.16
CA ARG A 249 10.38 -14.45 22.56
C ARG A 249 10.41 -15.76 23.36
N GLY A 250 10.31 -16.86 22.67
CA GLY A 250 10.44 -18.19 23.28
C GLY A 250 11.44 -18.98 22.48
N ASP A 251 12.70 -18.83 22.81
CA ASP A 251 13.79 -19.80 22.96
C ASP A 251 15.10 -19.04 23.26
#